data_4a27a63848cc8062329bb304e0ca3a8b
#
_entry.id   4a27a63848cc8062329bb304e0ca3a8b
#
_cell.length_a   1.000
_cell.length_b   1.000
_cell.length_c   1.000
_cell.angle_alpha   90.00
_cell.angle_beta   90.00
_cell.angle_gamma   90.00
#
_symmetry.space_group_name_H-M   'P 1'
#
loop_
_entity.id
_entity.type
_entity.pdbx_description
1 polymer ?
#
loop_
_entity_poly.entity_id
_entity_poly.type
_entity_poly.pdbx_seq_one_letter_code
_entity_poly.pdbx_strand_id
1 'polypeptide(L)'
;MVSFRRVSRQWIFFSIASLCFLLLPGKLDSLLAQVKEDPLDQRREKLKDFREKRDRFFKEDPYSPLKENDRKKFKGLSYYPVDLRYAMVGAIERYPIEPKPMYVILPTNKETGRKYVKYGRFNFKWEGKAYSLQIYRPLGSGELFLPFKDRTSETETYPKGRYLSIESMPGGKVLIDFNRASNPFCQFNEKYTCPYPPEENWLDIAIRAGERRFP
;
A
#
# COMPACT_ATOMS: atom_id res chain seq x y z
N MET A 1 25.76 81.96 28.33
CA MET A 1 27.08 81.47 27.88
C MET A 1 27.11 79.99 28.03
N VAL A 2 26.85 79.23 26.98
CA VAL A 2 26.87 77.78 26.94
C VAL A 2 27.82 77.37 25.84
N SER A 3 28.88 76.71 26.24
CA SER A 3 30.00 76.25 25.41
C SER A 3 29.63 74.98 24.67
N PHE A 4 29.60 75.06 23.33
CA PHE A 4 29.48 73.87 22.46
C PHE A 4 30.82 73.19 22.35
N ARG A 5 30.95 71.96 22.91
CA ARG A 5 32.06 71.06 22.59
C ARG A 5 31.79 70.28 21.34
N ARG A 6 32.68 70.40 20.37
CA ARG A 6 32.74 69.64 19.13
C ARG A 6 33.08 68.18 19.43
N VAL A 7 32.24 67.26 19.03
CA VAL A 7 32.51 65.82 19.04
C VAL A 7 33.08 65.46 17.65
N SER A 8 34.31 64.96 17.62
CA SER A 8 35.00 64.51 16.42
C SER A 8 34.42 63.15 15.96
N ARG A 9 33.96 63.08 14.69
CA ARG A 9 33.55 61.82 14.07
C ARG A 9 34.81 61.04 13.70
N GLN A 10 35.12 59.97 14.48
CA GLN A 10 36.06 58.95 14.07
C GLN A 10 35.30 57.93 13.18
N TRP A 11 35.68 57.83 11.92
CA TRP A 11 35.26 56.81 10.97
C TRP A 11 35.98 55.51 11.33
N ILE A 12 35.25 54.52 11.86
CA ILE A 12 35.76 53.17 12.06
C ILE A 12 35.53 52.45 10.74
N PHE A 13 36.59 52.25 9.94
CA PHE A 13 36.56 51.33 8.79
C PHE A 13 36.55 49.91 9.31
N PHE A 14 35.37 49.29 9.33
CA PHE A 14 35.26 47.82 9.42
C PHE A 14 35.74 47.21 8.12
N SER A 15 36.94 46.65 8.16
CA SER A 15 37.46 45.77 7.13
C SER A 15 36.58 44.52 7.06
N ILE A 16 35.80 44.39 5.99
CA ILE A 16 35.09 43.18 5.69
C ILE A 16 36.14 42.15 5.24
N ALA A 17 36.70 41.42 6.22
CA ALA A 17 37.48 40.23 5.92
C ALA A 17 36.54 39.23 5.27
N SER A 18 36.74 39.04 3.95
CA SER A 18 36.08 38.02 3.15
C SER A 18 36.36 36.64 3.74
N LEU A 19 35.42 36.14 4.54
CA LEU A 19 35.46 34.75 5.04
C LEU A 19 35.06 33.83 3.90
N CYS A 20 36.02 33.56 3.02
CA CYS A 20 35.89 32.51 2.01
C CYS A 20 35.86 31.17 2.74
N PHE A 21 34.68 30.72 3.12
CA PHE A 21 34.47 29.39 3.62
C PHE A 21 34.73 28.41 2.49
N LEU A 22 35.95 27.90 2.41
CA LEU A 22 36.32 26.76 1.57
C LEU A 22 35.48 25.56 2.07
N LEU A 23 34.32 25.41 1.45
CA LEU A 23 33.52 24.16 1.58
C LEU A 23 34.36 23.06 0.95
N LEU A 24 34.95 22.20 1.79
CA LEU A 24 35.62 20.99 1.35
C LEU A 24 34.59 20.18 0.54
N PRO A 25 34.95 19.67 -0.67
CA PRO A 25 34.02 18.95 -1.55
C PRO A 25 33.27 17.79 -0.85
N GLY A 26 33.90 17.13 0.11
CA GLY A 26 33.26 16.06 0.90
C GLY A 26 32.13 16.49 1.87
N LYS A 27 31.99 17.81 2.17
CA LYS A 27 30.84 18.29 2.98
C LYS A 27 29.60 18.56 2.14
N LEU A 28 29.79 18.90 0.88
CA LEU A 28 28.66 19.10 -0.04
C LEU A 28 27.99 17.76 -0.36
N ASP A 29 28.77 16.70 -0.58
CA ASP A 29 28.24 15.34 -0.82
C ASP A 29 27.50 14.80 0.39
N SER A 30 27.96 15.10 1.63
CA SER A 30 27.26 14.67 2.85
C SER A 30 25.96 15.46 3.11
N LEU A 31 25.88 16.72 2.65
CA LEU A 31 24.65 17.52 2.70
C LEU A 31 23.63 17.07 1.63
N LEU A 32 24.08 16.67 0.45
CA LEU A 32 23.22 16.11 -0.59
C LEU A 32 22.70 14.72 -0.24
N ALA A 33 23.46 13.91 0.51
CA ALA A 33 23.03 12.61 1.02
C ALA A 33 21.96 12.69 2.14
N GLN A 34 21.69 13.88 2.68
CA GLN A 34 20.64 14.12 3.68
C GLN A 34 19.34 14.70 3.09
N VAL A 35 19.17 14.70 1.78
CA VAL A 35 17.85 14.95 1.19
C VAL A 35 16.94 13.79 1.65
N LYS A 36 16.17 14.04 2.70
CA LYS A 36 15.18 13.10 3.20
C LYS A 36 14.19 12.89 2.07
N GLU A 37 14.23 11.71 1.46
CA GLU A 37 13.29 11.34 0.38
C GLU A 37 11.86 11.68 0.81
N ASP A 38 11.09 12.26 -0.12
CA ASP A 38 9.68 12.53 0.12
C ASP A 38 8.98 11.22 0.54
N PRO A 39 8.20 11.22 1.64
CA PRO A 39 7.44 10.05 2.06
C PRO A 39 6.57 9.44 0.94
N LEU A 40 6.13 10.24 -0.02
CA LEU A 40 5.39 9.77 -1.20
C LEU A 40 6.28 9.00 -2.17
N ASP A 41 7.51 9.46 -2.41
CA ASP A 41 8.47 8.78 -3.27
C ASP A 41 8.95 7.48 -2.63
N GLN A 42 9.21 7.46 -1.32
CA GLN A 42 9.50 6.23 -0.57
C GLN A 42 8.37 5.19 -0.72
N ARG A 43 7.11 5.65 -0.71
CA ARG A 43 5.97 4.76 -0.92
C ARG A 43 5.93 4.21 -2.34
N ARG A 44 6.22 5.03 -3.35
CA ARG A 44 6.30 4.59 -4.75
C ARG A 44 7.37 3.53 -4.95
N GLU A 45 8.56 3.73 -4.37
CA GLU A 45 9.64 2.74 -4.42
C GLU A 45 9.28 1.43 -3.71
N LYS A 46 8.63 1.49 -2.54
CA LYS A 46 8.11 0.28 -1.86
C LYS A 46 7.09 -0.48 -2.71
N LEU A 47 6.23 0.21 -3.45
CA LEU A 47 5.27 -0.42 -4.35
C LEU A 47 5.94 -1.04 -5.57
N LYS A 48 6.97 -0.40 -6.12
CA LYS A 48 7.79 -0.94 -7.20
C LYS A 48 8.51 -2.23 -6.74
N ASP A 49 9.20 -2.18 -5.60
CA ASP A 49 9.86 -3.36 -5.00
C ASP A 49 8.85 -4.50 -4.72
N PHE A 50 7.67 -4.18 -4.21
CA PHE A 50 6.60 -5.17 -4.01
C PHE A 50 6.21 -5.86 -5.33
N ARG A 51 6.03 -5.11 -6.43
CA ARG A 51 5.68 -5.65 -7.75
C ARG A 51 6.81 -6.51 -8.33
N GLU A 52 8.05 -6.05 -8.24
CA GLU A 52 9.23 -6.79 -8.70
C GLU A 52 9.41 -8.10 -7.93
N LYS A 53 9.25 -8.08 -6.59
CA LYS A 53 9.29 -9.30 -5.76
C LYS A 53 8.18 -10.27 -6.14
N ARG A 54 6.99 -9.76 -6.42
CA ARG A 54 5.86 -10.58 -6.81
C ARG A 54 6.06 -11.20 -8.20
N ASP A 55 6.56 -10.44 -9.17
CA ASP A 55 6.90 -10.95 -10.51
C ASP A 55 8.00 -12.01 -10.44
N ARG A 56 9.01 -11.80 -9.61
CA ARG A 56 10.07 -12.78 -9.35
C ARG A 56 9.52 -14.06 -8.72
N PHE A 57 8.66 -13.95 -7.71
CA PHE A 57 7.97 -15.10 -7.13
C PHE A 57 7.20 -15.90 -8.21
N PHE A 58 6.46 -15.23 -9.07
CA PHE A 58 5.72 -15.90 -10.15
C PHE A 58 6.66 -16.58 -11.15
N LYS A 59 7.78 -15.94 -11.47
CA LYS A 59 8.74 -16.45 -12.47
C LYS A 59 9.60 -17.59 -11.95
N GLU A 60 10.10 -17.50 -10.70
CA GLU A 60 11.23 -18.29 -10.23
C GLU A 60 10.89 -19.24 -9.08
N ASP A 61 9.92 -18.91 -8.25
CA ASP A 61 9.64 -19.66 -7.02
C ASP A 61 9.05 -21.05 -7.30
N PRO A 62 9.48 -22.11 -6.60
CA PRO A 62 8.90 -23.45 -6.72
C PRO A 62 7.40 -23.50 -6.43
N TYR A 63 6.91 -22.60 -5.59
CA TYR A 63 5.49 -22.47 -5.22
C TYR A 63 4.70 -21.52 -6.11
N SER A 64 5.29 -21.08 -7.24
CA SER A 64 4.59 -20.24 -8.22
C SER A 64 3.24 -20.84 -8.62
N PRO A 65 2.17 -20.04 -8.68
CA PRO A 65 0.87 -20.53 -9.12
C PRO A 65 0.80 -20.77 -10.64
N LEU A 66 1.77 -20.27 -11.41
CA LEU A 66 1.78 -20.46 -12.86
C LEU A 66 1.96 -21.93 -13.23
N LYS A 67 1.23 -22.38 -14.24
CA LYS A 67 1.51 -23.64 -14.92
C LYS A 67 2.88 -23.53 -15.63
N GLU A 68 3.58 -24.64 -15.79
CA GLU A 68 4.97 -24.63 -16.32
C GLU A 68 5.09 -23.91 -17.68
N ASN A 69 4.17 -24.14 -18.57
CA ASN A 69 4.16 -23.50 -19.89
C ASN A 69 3.95 -21.98 -19.83
N ASP A 70 3.10 -21.52 -18.93
CA ASP A 70 2.83 -20.08 -18.71
C ASP A 70 4.04 -19.44 -18.03
N ARG A 71 4.68 -20.14 -17.09
CA ARG A 71 5.89 -19.70 -16.40
C ARG A 71 7.06 -19.45 -17.36
N LYS A 72 7.26 -20.33 -18.36
CA LYS A 72 8.29 -20.15 -19.40
C LYS A 72 8.08 -18.87 -20.22
N LYS A 73 6.83 -18.49 -20.46
CA LYS A 73 6.44 -17.31 -21.24
C LYS A 73 6.21 -16.06 -20.41
N PHE A 74 6.26 -16.17 -19.09
CA PHE A 74 5.92 -15.09 -18.16
C PHE A 74 6.89 -13.91 -18.28
N LYS A 75 6.34 -12.71 -18.52
CA LYS A 75 7.08 -11.45 -18.65
C LYS A 75 6.81 -10.46 -17.53
N GLY A 76 5.92 -10.81 -16.59
CA GLY A 76 5.46 -9.98 -15.48
C GLY A 76 3.94 -9.95 -15.40
N LEU A 77 3.42 -9.55 -14.23
CA LEU A 77 2.00 -9.31 -14.02
C LEU A 77 1.62 -7.94 -14.59
N SER A 78 0.36 -7.80 -14.98
CA SER A 78 -0.16 -6.51 -15.43
C SER A 78 -0.71 -5.73 -14.25
N TYR A 79 -0.29 -4.47 -14.11
CA TYR A 79 -0.73 -3.57 -13.05
C TYR A 79 -1.33 -2.28 -13.60
N TYR A 80 -2.18 -1.65 -12.81
CA TYR A 80 -2.50 -0.23 -13.01
C TYR A 80 -1.30 0.65 -12.62
N PRO A 81 -1.19 1.87 -13.16
CA PRO A 81 -0.26 2.87 -12.64
C PRO A 81 -0.44 3.07 -11.14
N VAL A 82 0.63 3.40 -10.42
CA VAL A 82 0.56 3.70 -9.00
C VAL A 82 -0.20 5.00 -8.78
N ASP A 83 -1.28 4.93 -8.03
CA ASP A 83 -2.04 6.09 -7.56
C ASP A 83 -2.19 6.04 -6.04
N LEU A 84 -1.47 6.93 -5.34
CA LEU A 84 -1.42 6.96 -3.89
C LEU A 84 -2.74 7.36 -3.22
N ARG A 85 -3.73 7.89 -3.98
CA ARG A 85 -5.08 8.13 -3.47
C ARG A 85 -5.77 6.83 -3.04
N TYR A 86 -5.38 5.69 -3.62
CA TYR A 86 -5.87 4.37 -3.26
C TYR A 86 -5.18 3.75 -2.03
N ALA A 87 -4.34 4.50 -1.32
CA ALA A 87 -3.70 4.08 -0.08
C ALA A 87 -4.34 4.81 1.11
N MET A 88 -5.07 4.08 1.93
CA MET A 88 -5.91 4.62 2.99
C MET A 88 -5.42 4.18 4.36
N VAL A 89 -5.24 5.14 5.27
CA VAL A 89 -4.88 4.88 6.67
C VAL A 89 -6.09 5.10 7.56
N GLY A 90 -6.37 4.16 8.42
CA GLY A 90 -7.49 4.26 9.35
C GLY A 90 -7.42 3.22 10.46
N ALA A 91 -8.46 3.16 11.30
CA ALA A 91 -8.62 2.13 12.31
C ALA A 91 -9.59 1.06 11.84
N ILE A 92 -9.40 -0.17 12.35
CA ILE A 92 -10.40 -1.23 12.19
C ILE A 92 -11.38 -1.13 13.36
N GLU A 93 -12.65 -1.01 13.06
CA GLU A 93 -13.75 -1.21 13.99
C GLU A 93 -13.86 -2.71 14.26
N ARG A 94 -13.24 -3.17 15.35
CA ARG A 94 -13.15 -4.61 15.67
C ARG A 94 -14.47 -5.14 16.23
N TYR A 95 -14.82 -6.35 15.82
CA TYR A 95 -15.93 -7.05 16.46
C TYR A 95 -15.53 -7.66 17.81
N PRO A 96 -16.48 -7.81 18.74
CA PRO A 96 -16.26 -8.51 20.00
C PRO A 96 -15.78 -9.95 19.75
N ILE A 97 -14.86 -10.41 20.58
CA ILE A 97 -14.38 -11.79 20.57
C ILE A 97 -15.19 -12.63 21.58
N GLU A 98 -15.63 -12.00 22.65
CA GLU A 98 -16.40 -12.64 23.71
C GLU A 98 -17.94 -12.53 23.48
N PRO A 99 -18.74 -13.57 23.82
CA PRO A 99 -18.34 -14.84 24.43
C PRO A 99 -17.67 -15.82 23.46
N LYS A 100 -17.71 -15.56 22.15
CA LYS A 100 -17.02 -16.34 21.10
C LYS A 100 -16.84 -15.49 19.83
N PRO A 101 -15.81 -15.75 19.02
CA PRO A 101 -15.61 -15.07 17.74
C PRO A 101 -16.79 -15.29 16.79
N MET A 102 -17.08 -14.26 16.00
CA MET A 102 -18.07 -14.33 14.93
C MET A 102 -17.48 -15.07 13.72
N TYR A 103 -17.96 -16.27 13.46
CA TYR A 103 -17.50 -17.08 12.32
C TYR A 103 -18.36 -16.86 11.08
N VAL A 104 -17.74 -17.01 9.92
CA VAL A 104 -18.39 -16.99 8.61
C VAL A 104 -17.76 -18.07 7.71
N ILE A 105 -18.55 -18.60 6.79
CA ILE A 105 -18.08 -19.49 5.74
C ILE A 105 -18.13 -18.70 4.43
N LEU A 106 -16.97 -18.44 3.83
CA LEU A 106 -16.88 -17.84 2.50
C LEU A 106 -16.92 -18.95 1.45
N PRO A 107 -17.77 -18.85 0.41
CA PRO A 107 -17.79 -19.80 -0.68
C PRO A 107 -16.45 -19.74 -1.45
N THR A 108 -16.08 -20.84 -2.10
CA THR A 108 -14.85 -20.94 -2.89
C THR A 108 -15.12 -21.37 -4.32
N ASN A 109 -14.11 -21.31 -5.18
CA ASN A 109 -14.17 -21.82 -6.55
C ASN A 109 -14.26 -23.36 -6.67
N LYS A 110 -14.27 -24.09 -5.56
CA LYS A 110 -14.42 -25.56 -5.51
C LYS A 110 -15.75 -26.00 -4.95
N GLU A 111 -16.75 -25.11 -4.94
CA GLU A 111 -18.08 -25.36 -4.37
C GLU A 111 -18.06 -25.75 -2.88
N THR A 112 -16.94 -25.49 -2.23
CA THR A 112 -16.71 -25.70 -0.79
C THR A 112 -16.71 -24.36 -0.09
N GLY A 113 -16.90 -24.40 1.24
CA GLY A 113 -16.75 -23.21 2.08
C GLY A 113 -15.43 -23.22 2.82
N ARG A 114 -14.87 -22.05 3.07
CA ARG A 114 -13.73 -21.86 3.97
C ARG A 114 -14.11 -21.00 5.14
N LYS A 115 -13.88 -21.50 6.36
CA LYS A 115 -14.25 -20.82 7.60
C LYS A 115 -13.26 -19.72 7.96
N TYR A 116 -13.81 -18.55 8.32
CA TYR A 116 -13.07 -17.38 8.77
C TYR A 116 -13.67 -16.80 10.04
N VAL A 117 -12.88 -16.02 10.77
CA VAL A 117 -13.40 -15.10 11.79
C VAL A 117 -13.73 -13.77 11.11
N LYS A 118 -14.93 -13.23 11.30
CA LYS A 118 -15.23 -11.81 11.02
C LYS A 118 -14.46 -10.98 12.03
N TYR A 119 -13.42 -10.29 11.57
CA TYR A 119 -12.50 -9.59 12.48
C TYR A 119 -12.96 -8.18 12.82
N GLY A 120 -13.50 -7.47 11.86
CA GLY A 120 -13.94 -6.09 12.00
C GLY A 120 -14.21 -5.44 10.66
N ARG A 121 -14.48 -4.14 10.69
CA ARG A 121 -14.73 -3.32 9.49
C ARG A 121 -13.70 -2.21 9.36
N PHE A 122 -13.37 -1.87 8.10
CA PHE A 122 -12.64 -0.67 7.75
C PHE A 122 -13.57 0.28 7.00
N ASN A 123 -13.84 1.44 7.60
CA ASN A 123 -14.68 2.47 7.02
C ASN A 123 -13.81 3.54 6.38
N PHE A 124 -14.17 3.97 5.16
CA PHE A 124 -13.44 5.01 4.42
C PHE A 124 -14.38 5.86 3.58
N LYS A 125 -13.87 7.00 3.11
CA LYS A 125 -14.57 7.84 2.15
C LYS A 125 -13.82 7.86 0.83
N TRP A 126 -14.56 7.79 -0.27
CA TRP A 126 -14.05 7.95 -1.62
C TRP A 126 -14.97 8.90 -2.37
N GLU A 127 -14.42 10.00 -2.90
CA GLU A 127 -15.19 11.04 -3.62
C GLU A 127 -16.44 11.50 -2.86
N GLY A 128 -16.30 11.71 -1.54
CA GLY A 128 -17.38 12.18 -0.65
C GLY A 128 -18.35 11.09 -0.18
N LYS A 129 -18.41 9.92 -0.82
CA LYS A 129 -19.28 8.80 -0.44
C LYS A 129 -18.58 7.87 0.57
N ALA A 130 -19.33 7.41 1.57
CA ALA A 130 -18.84 6.47 2.58
C ALA A 130 -18.92 5.02 2.08
N TYR A 131 -17.89 4.24 2.37
CA TYR A 131 -17.77 2.82 2.08
C TYR A 131 -17.28 2.07 3.30
N SER A 132 -17.57 0.77 3.34
CA SER A 132 -17.12 -0.13 4.39
C SER A 132 -16.61 -1.42 3.77
N LEU A 133 -15.54 -1.98 4.33
CA LEU A 133 -14.98 -3.27 3.93
C LEU A 133 -14.87 -4.17 5.15
N GLN A 134 -15.44 -5.35 5.05
CA GLN A 134 -15.37 -6.39 6.06
C GLN A 134 -13.99 -7.06 6.01
N ILE A 135 -13.33 -7.14 7.15
CA ILE A 135 -12.04 -7.78 7.31
C ILE A 135 -12.22 -9.15 7.95
N TYR A 136 -11.48 -10.12 7.46
CA TYR A 136 -11.50 -11.50 7.91
C TYR A 136 -10.15 -11.92 8.45
N ARG A 137 -10.14 -12.96 9.26
CA ARG A 137 -8.95 -13.66 9.71
C ARG A 137 -9.11 -15.16 9.44
N PRO A 138 -8.23 -15.79 8.64
CA PRO A 138 -8.24 -17.24 8.47
C PRO A 138 -8.02 -17.93 9.82
N LEU A 139 -8.64 -19.09 10.02
CA LEU A 139 -8.41 -19.88 11.23
C LEU A 139 -6.96 -20.35 11.30
N GLY A 140 -6.35 -20.21 12.47
CA GLY A 140 -4.94 -20.59 12.69
C GLY A 140 -3.92 -19.61 12.10
N SER A 141 -4.35 -18.47 11.51
CA SER A 141 -3.46 -17.42 10.99
C SER A 141 -3.54 -16.16 11.84
N GLY A 142 -2.40 -15.48 11.99
CA GLY A 142 -2.32 -14.12 12.54
C GLY A 142 -2.61 -13.03 11.52
N GLU A 143 -2.61 -13.36 10.23
CA GLU A 143 -2.76 -12.40 9.14
C GLU A 143 -4.23 -12.03 8.91
N LEU A 144 -4.45 -10.77 8.57
CA LEU A 144 -5.75 -10.27 8.18
C LEU A 144 -5.94 -10.41 6.67
N PHE A 145 -7.15 -10.74 6.27
CA PHE A 145 -7.54 -11.01 4.90
C PHE A 145 -8.70 -10.13 4.49
N LEU A 146 -8.55 -9.43 3.36
CA LEU A 146 -9.57 -8.55 2.81
C LEU A 146 -9.82 -8.90 1.33
N PRO A 147 -10.79 -9.77 1.06
CA PRO A 147 -11.26 -10.03 -0.29
C PRO A 147 -12.28 -8.96 -0.71
N PHE A 148 -12.23 -8.47 -1.94
CA PHE A 148 -13.18 -7.47 -2.45
C PHE A 148 -13.47 -7.63 -3.94
N LYS A 149 -14.64 -7.16 -4.35
CA LYS A 149 -15.02 -6.90 -5.75
C LYS A 149 -15.28 -5.41 -5.93
N ASP A 150 -15.11 -4.95 -7.16
CA ASP A 150 -15.36 -3.56 -7.52
C ASP A 150 -15.84 -3.47 -8.99
N ARG A 151 -16.16 -2.29 -9.49
CA ARG A 151 -16.66 -2.10 -10.84
C ARG A 151 -15.66 -2.46 -11.95
N THR A 152 -14.37 -2.66 -11.65
CA THR A 152 -13.39 -3.16 -12.61
C THR A 152 -13.44 -4.68 -12.78
N SER A 153 -14.08 -5.38 -11.83
CA SER A 153 -14.24 -6.85 -11.90
C SER A 153 -15.05 -7.22 -13.15
N GLU A 154 -14.63 -8.27 -13.82
CA GLU A 154 -15.20 -8.77 -15.11
C GLU A 154 -14.66 -8.09 -16.37
N THR A 155 -14.34 -6.80 -16.35
CA THR A 155 -13.85 -6.06 -17.52
C THR A 155 -12.35 -5.88 -17.52
N GLU A 156 -11.79 -5.32 -16.44
CA GLU A 156 -10.39 -4.92 -16.35
C GLU A 156 -9.58 -5.80 -15.38
N THR A 157 -10.25 -6.36 -14.35
CA THR A 157 -9.64 -7.21 -13.32
C THR A 157 -10.30 -8.59 -13.25
N TYR A 158 -9.83 -9.46 -12.35
CA TYR A 158 -10.36 -10.82 -12.24
C TYR A 158 -11.85 -10.82 -11.83
N PRO A 159 -12.73 -11.55 -12.56
CA PRO A 159 -14.18 -11.51 -12.33
C PRO A 159 -14.62 -11.92 -10.92
N LYS A 160 -13.85 -12.77 -10.26
CA LYS A 160 -14.15 -13.25 -8.91
C LYS A 160 -13.56 -12.39 -7.80
N GLY A 161 -13.00 -11.20 -8.15
CA GLY A 161 -12.45 -10.23 -7.21
C GLY A 161 -10.97 -10.40 -6.92
N ARG A 162 -10.46 -9.53 -6.06
CA ARG A 162 -9.05 -9.43 -5.69
C ARG A 162 -8.89 -9.47 -4.17
N TYR A 163 -7.64 -9.62 -3.73
CA TYR A 163 -7.29 -9.73 -2.32
C TYR A 163 -6.32 -8.63 -1.90
N LEU A 164 -6.46 -8.20 -0.65
CA LEU A 164 -5.55 -7.29 0.01
C LEU A 164 -5.02 -7.91 1.31
N SER A 165 -3.72 -7.76 1.52
CA SER A 165 -3.10 -7.87 2.83
C SER A 165 -3.17 -6.52 3.54
N ILE A 166 -3.36 -6.55 4.85
CA ILE A 166 -3.51 -5.36 5.69
C ILE A 166 -2.19 -5.13 6.42
N GLU A 167 -1.64 -3.93 6.27
CA GLU A 167 -0.41 -3.52 6.94
C GLU A 167 -0.73 -2.82 8.26
N SER A 168 -0.17 -3.33 9.37
CA SER A 168 -0.28 -2.69 10.67
C SER A 168 0.59 -1.44 10.73
N MET A 169 0.07 -0.36 11.31
CA MET A 169 0.75 0.91 11.50
C MET A 169 0.81 1.30 12.98
N PRO A 170 1.72 2.21 13.36
CA PRO A 170 1.75 2.74 14.72
C PRO A 170 0.40 3.32 15.16
N GLY A 171 0.14 3.28 16.48
CA GLY A 171 -1.09 3.82 17.06
C GLY A 171 -2.35 2.99 16.78
N GLY A 172 -2.22 1.68 16.50
CA GLY A 172 -3.35 0.79 16.26
C GLY A 172 -4.08 1.02 14.93
N LYS A 173 -3.48 1.81 14.04
CA LYS A 173 -3.98 2.05 12.69
C LYS A 173 -3.57 0.94 11.74
N VAL A 174 -4.19 0.91 10.58
CA VAL A 174 -3.85 0.03 9.47
C VAL A 174 -3.76 0.82 8.17
N LEU A 175 -2.97 0.31 7.25
CA LEU A 175 -2.92 0.76 5.87
C LEU A 175 -3.63 -0.26 4.98
N ILE A 176 -4.65 0.19 4.28
CA ILE A 176 -5.31 -0.50 3.18
C ILE A 176 -4.82 0.15 1.88
N ASP A 177 -3.95 -0.53 1.16
CA ASP A 177 -3.35 0.00 -0.08
C ASP A 177 -3.78 -0.84 -1.29
N PHE A 178 -4.77 -0.34 -2.02
CA PHE A 178 -5.27 -1.02 -3.22
C PHE A 178 -4.24 -1.12 -4.34
N ASN A 179 -3.15 -0.34 -4.32
CA ASN A 179 -2.04 -0.53 -5.26
C ASN A 179 -1.35 -1.90 -5.08
N ARG A 180 -1.59 -2.57 -3.94
CA ARG A 180 -1.11 -3.92 -3.63
C ARG A 180 -2.20 -4.99 -3.84
N ALA A 181 -3.37 -4.62 -4.35
CA ALA A 181 -4.43 -5.58 -4.64
C ALA A 181 -3.95 -6.63 -5.63
N SER A 182 -4.18 -7.89 -5.30
CA SER A 182 -3.65 -9.03 -6.05
C SER A 182 -4.74 -9.99 -6.47
N ASN A 183 -4.54 -10.65 -7.59
CA ASN A 183 -5.41 -11.72 -8.04
C ASN A 183 -5.23 -12.97 -7.18
N PRO A 184 -6.31 -13.71 -6.89
CA PRO A 184 -6.22 -15.01 -6.25
C PRO A 184 -5.50 -16.04 -7.14
N PHE A 185 -4.78 -16.97 -6.53
CA PHE A 185 -4.00 -17.98 -7.27
C PHE A 185 -4.83 -18.87 -8.19
N CYS A 186 -6.13 -19.02 -7.91
CA CYS A 186 -7.02 -19.78 -8.78
C CYS A 186 -7.24 -19.12 -10.15
N GLN A 187 -6.91 -17.84 -10.34
CA GLN A 187 -6.87 -17.22 -11.67
C GLN A 187 -5.77 -17.81 -12.54
N PHE A 188 -4.64 -18.17 -11.93
CA PHE A 188 -3.45 -18.67 -12.65
C PHE A 188 -3.45 -20.19 -12.76
N ASN A 189 -4.12 -20.87 -11.81
CA ASN A 189 -4.15 -22.31 -11.77
C ASN A 189 -5.34 -22.81 -10.93
N GLU A 190 -6.22 -23.54 -11.57
CA GLU A 190 -7.45 -24.10 -10.99
C GLU A 190 -7.24 -25.09 -9.85
N LYS A 191 -6.00 -25.58 -9.62
CA LYS A 191 -5.69 -26.43 -8.45
C LYS A 191 -5.90 -25.69 -7.12
N TYR A 192 -5.77 -24.36 -7.11
CA TYR A 192 -5.92 -23.57 -5.89
C TYR A 192 -7.38 -23.35 -5.51
N THR A 193 -7.65 -23.44 -4.21
CA THR A 193 -8.95 -23.14 -3.62
C THR A 193 -8.95 -21.73 -3.07
N CYS A 194 -9.75 -20.85 -3.65
CA CYS A 194 -9.79 -19.43 -3.35
C CYS A 194 -11.16 -19.00 -2.87
N PRO A 195 -11.30 -18.34 -1.71
CA PRO A 195 -12.56 -17.82 -1.24
C PRO A 195 -13.03 -16.63 -2.09
N TYR A 196 -14.32 -16.57 -2.36
CA TYR A 196 -14.91 -15.44 -3.05
C TYR A 196 -15.21 -14.30 -2.07
N PRO A 197 -15.03 -13.04 -2.52
CA PRO A 197 -15.50 -11.89 -1.75
C PRO A 197 -17.01 -11.98 -1.50
N PRO A 198 -17.47 -11.78 -0.27
CA PRO A 198 -18.90 -11.71 0.04
C PRO A 198 -19.48 -10.39 -0.49
N GLU A 199 -20.81 -10.31 -0.61
CA GLU A 199 -21.52 -9.13 -1.13
C GLU A 199 -21.20 -7.85 -0.34
N GLU A 200 -21.02 -7.96 0.96
CA GLU A 200 -20.65 -6.84 1.85
C GLU A 200 -19.29 -6.20 1.49
N ASN A 201 -18.48 -6.87 0.65
CA ASN A 201 -17.21 -6.36 0.12
C ASN A 201 -17.27 -6.07 -1.39
N TRP A 202 -18.45 -5.87 -1.92
CA TRP A 202 -18.63 -5.41 -3.31
C TRP A 202 -18.73 -3.88 -3.32
N LEU A 203 -17.70 -3.25 -3.85
CA LEU A 203 -17.61 -1.81 -3.91
C LEU A 203 -18.24 -1.29 -5.21
N ASP A 204 -19.21 -0.40 -5.09
CA ASP A 204 -19.85 0.28 -6.23
C ASP A 204 -19.01 1.43 -6.78
N ILE A 205 -17.69 1.21 -6.91
CA ILE A 205 -16.70 2.12 -7.49
C ILE A 205 -15.66 1.32 -8.28
N ALA A 206 -14.97 1.96 -9.20
CA ALA A 206 -13.89 1.36 -9.97
C ALA A 206 -12.55 1.59 -9.27
N ILE A 207 -11.96 0.55 -8.69
CA ILE A 207 -10.63 0.61 -8.05
C ILE A 207 -9.56 0.29 -9.10
N ARG A 208 -9.13 1.32 -9.85
CA ARG A 208 -8.06 1.18 -10.87
C ARG A 208 -6.68 1.26 -10.24
N ALA A 209 -6.40 0.34 -9.31
CA ALA A 209 -5.13 0.16 -8.62
C ALA A 209 -4.83 -1.33 -8.44
N GLY A 210 -3.56 -1.71 -8.27
CA GLY A 210 -3.12 -3.10 -8.10
C GLY A 210 -3.08 -3.91 -9.40
N GLU A 211 -3.22 -5.22 -9.30
CA GLU A 211 -3.18 -6.14 -10.43
C GLU A 211 -4.41 -6.02 -11.33
N ARG A 212 -4.16 -6.06 -12.63
CA ARG A 212 -5.16 -6.27 -13.66
C ARG A 212 -5.35 -7.76 -13.91
N ARG A 213 -6.35 -8.10 -14.73
CA ARG A 213 -6.60 -9.50 -15.12
C ARG A 213 -5.36 -10.09 -15.82
N PHE A 214 -4.98 -11.29 -15.40
CA PHE A 214 -4.00 -12.10 -16.13
C PHE A 214 -4.67 -12.71 -17.37
N PRO A 215 -3.99 -12.73 -18.53
CA PRO A 215 -4.52 -13.29 -19.77
C PRO A 215 -4.92 -14.75 -19.69
#